data_19c03c686f50481fc65e044eeafc2704
#
_entry.id   19c03c686f50481fc65e044eeafc2704
#
_cell.length_a   1.000
_cell.length_b   1.000
_cell.length_c   1.000
_cell.angle_alpha   90.00
_cell.angle_beta   90.00
_cell.angle_gamma   90.00
#
_symmetry.space_group_name_H-M   'P 1'
#
loop_
_entity.id
_entity.type
_entity.pdbx_description
1 polymer ?
#
loop_
_entity_poly.entity_id
_entity_poly.type
_entity_poly.pdbx_seq_one_letter_code
_entity_poly.pdbx_strand_id
1 'polypeptide(L)'
;MPTVSRERLAEVFVEIADTLVDDFDLIEFLHTVTVRAAELTDVAAVGLLLADGHGRLQFMAASDEQTRLLELFQLQQHQGPCLEAFTTGIPVVNADLRQASPRWPAFAPHAARLGFRSVHAIPLRLRHRVIGALNLFGMDTGGLDPDDVAVVQALADVATIGLLQEQAIHRAEVLTEQLQGALNSRVVIEQGKGALARAHGINVDAAFILLRSYARNHNRKLVDVAHAVLADPASVPDLARHQPQPLANVADWP
;
A
#
# COMPACT_ATOMS: atom_id res chain seq x y z
N MET A 1 -37.71 11.60 -1.28
CA MET A 1 -36.47 10.82 -1.40
C MET A 1 -36.65 9.54 -0.62
N PRO A 2 -36.42 8.35 -1.15
CA PRO A 2 -36.46 7.15 -0.34
C PRO A 2 -35.29 7.22 0.63
N THR A 3 -35.57 7.50 1.89
CA THR A 3 -34.59 7.37 2.98
C THR A 3 -34.16 5.90 3.00
N VAL A 4 -32.87 5.63 2.79
CA VAL A 4 -32.32 4.27 2.87
C VAL A 4 -32.76 3.65 4.19
N SER A 5 -33.32 2.44 4.13
CA SER A 5 -33.78 1.79 5.36
C SER A 5 -32.59 1.47 6.26
N ARG A 6 -32.79 1.53 7.58
CA ARG A 6 -31.74 1.18 8.56
C ARG A 6 -31.24 -0.25 8.36
N GLU A 7 -32.12 -1.15 7.95
CA GLU A 7 -31.80 -2.54 7.62
C GLU A 7 -30.82 -2.60 6.45
N ARG A 8 -31.11 -1.90 5.35
CA ARG A 8 -30.24 -1.87 4.16
C ARG A 8 -28.87 -1.26 4.48
N LEU A 9 -28.83 -0.22 5.30
CA LEU A 9 -27.60 0.38 5.75
C LEU A 9 -26.75 -0.62 6.54
N ALA A 10 -27.36 -1.34 7.50
CA ALA A 10 -26.67 -2.36 8.28
C ALA A 10 -26.14 -3.52 7.40
N GLU A 11 -26.92 -3.99 6.43
CA GLU A 11 -26.50 -5.02 5.47
C GLU A 11 -25.25 -4.59 4.70
N VAL A 12 -25.22 -3.36 4.17
CA VAL A 12 -24.07 -2.84 3.40
C VAL A 12 -22.83 -2.73 4.29
N PHE A 13 -22.96 -2.27 5.53
CA PHE A 13 -21.82 -2.19 6.43
C PHE A 13 -21.28 -3.57 6.81
N VAL A 14 -22.14 -4.57 7.00
CA VAL A 14 -21.72 -5.96 7.24
C VAL A 14 -21.03 -6.53 6.01
N GLU A 15 -21.60 -6.35 4.81
CA GLU A 15 -20.98 -6.79 3.55
C GLU A 15 -19.57 -6.22 3.37
N ILE A 16 -19.39 -4.92 3.61
CA ILE A 16 -18.08 -4.28 3.51
C ILE A 16 -17.11 -4.79 4.59
N ALA A 17 -17.61 -5.04 5.81
CA ALA A 17 -16.79 -5.57 6.88
C ALA A 17 -16.35 -7.02 6.59
N ASP A 18 -17.23 -7.84 6.02
CA ASP A 18 -16.93 -9.23 5.68
C ASP A 18 -15.82 -9.33 4.60
N THR A 19 -15.76 -8.38 3.67
CA THR A 19 -14.67 -8.36 2.66
C THR A 19 -13.29 -8.04 3.23
N LEU A 20 -13.20 -7.63 4.51
CA LEU A 20 -11.94 -7.31 5.16
C LEU A 20 -11.33 -8.49 5.95
N VAL A 21 -11.97 -9.66 5.99
CA VAL A 21 -11.58 -10.73 6.95
C VAL A 21 -10.71 -11.81 6.33
N ASP A 22 -11.07 -12.40 5.19
CA ASP A 22 -10.34 -13.50 4.57
C ASP A 22 -10.13 -13.23 3.07
N ASP A 23 -8.94 -13.56 2.52
CA ASP A 23 -8.57 -13.39 1.11
C ASP A 23 -8.87 -11.98 0.55
N PHE A 24 -8.49 -10.94 1.31
CA PHE A 24 -8.76 -9.54 0.98
C PHE A 24 -8.29 -9.17 -0.42
N ASP A 25 -9.22 -8.95 -1.34
CA ASP A 25 -8.96 -8.36 -2.65
C ASP A 25 -9.25 -6.85 -2.61
N LEU A 26 -8.19 -6.05 -2.67
CA LEU A 26 -8.29 -4.59 -2.64
C LEU A 26 -9.17 -4.02 -3.76
N ILE A 27 -9.10 -4.59 -4.96
CA ILE A 27 -9.85 -4.06 -6.12
C ILE A 27 -11.32 -4.36 -5.98
N GLU A 28 -11.67 -5.59 -5.57
CA GLU A 28 -13.05 -6.00 -5.31
C GLU A 28 -13.66 -5.20 -4.16
N PHE A 29 -12.92 -5.03 -3.06
CA PHE A 29 -13.34 -4.19 -1.94
C PHE A 29 -13.66 -2.77 -2.36
N LEU A 30 -12.76 -2.09 -3.09
CA LEU A 30 -12.96 -0.72 -3.54
C LEU A 30 -14.10 -0.60 -4.56
N HIS A 31 -14.28 -1.59 -5.41
CA HIS A 31 -15.42 -1.65 -6.32
C HIS A 31 -16.73 -1.77 -5.53
N THR A 32 -16.80 -2.66 -4.55
CA THR A 32 -17.96 -2.80 -3.66
C THR A 32 -18.29 -1.48 -2.96
N VAL A 33 -17.31 -0.79 -2.41
CA VAL A 33 -17.48 0.52 -1.79
C VAL A 33 -18.10 1.53 -2.77
N THR A 34 -17.62 1.61 -4.03
CA THR A 34 -18.15 2.56 -5.01
C THR A 34 -19.59 2.23 -5.42
N VAL A 35 -19.91 0.96 -5.64
CA VAL A 35 -21.26 0.51 -6.00
C VAL A 35 -22.24 0.76 -4.86
N ARG A 36 -21.87 0.41 -3.61
CA ARG A 36 -22.75 0.62 -2.45
C ARG A 36 -22.93 2.10 -2.12
N ALA A 37 -21.90 2.93 -2.30
CA ALA A 37 -22.06 4.38 -2.16
C ALA A 37 -23.07 4.95 -3.17
N ALA A 38 -23.04 4.50 -4.42
CA ALA A 38 -24.01 4.91 -5.44
C ALA A 38 -25.44 4.47 -5.08
N GLU A 39 -25.63 3.22 -4.68
CA GLU A 39 -26.93 2.68 -4.28
C GLU A 39 -27.55 3.38 -3.06
N LEU A 40 -26.72 3.69 -2.05
CA LEU A 40 -27.18 4.31 -0.81
C LEU A 40 -27.55 5.79 -0.97
N THR A 41 -27.03 6.47 -1.98
CA THR A 41 -27.24 7.92 -2.18
C THR A 41 -28.02 8.27 -3.43
N ASP A 42 -28.45 7.27 -4.19
CA ASP A 42 -29.16 7.47 -5.46
C ASP A 42 -28.43 8.42 -6.44
N VAL A 43 -27.08 8.45 -6.35
CA VAL A 43 -26.28 9.21 -7.32
C VAL A 43 -26.04 8.37 -8.58
N ALA A 44 -25.77 9.06 -9.69
CA ALA A 44 -25.60 8.40 -10.97
C ALA A 44 -24.33 7.57 -11.05
N ALA A 45 -23.26 8.03 -10.39
CA ALA A 45 -21.97 7.37 -10.46
C ALA A 45 -21.03 7.76 -9.30
N VAL A 46 -20.09 6.85 -8.99
CA VAL A 46 -19.11 7.04 -7.93
C VAL A 46 -17.72 6.64 -8.43
N GLY A 47 -16.72 7.46 -8.11
CA GLY A 47 -15.31 7.21 -8.36
C GLY A 47 -14.48 7.27 -7.09
N LEU A 48 -13.40 6.50 -7.00
CA LEU A 48 -12.52 6.45 -5.85
C LEU A 48 -11.06 6.60 -6.27
N LEU A 49 -10.37 7.53 -5.64
CA LEU A 49 -8.95 7.79 -5.81
C LEU A 49 -8.22 7.58 -4.48
N LEU A 50 -7.04 6.96 -4.51
CA LEU A 50 -6.15 6.81 -3.36
C LEU A 50 -4.79 7.43 -3.63
N ALA A 51 -4.15 7.94 -2.58
CA ALA A 51 -2.80 8.47 -2.64
C ALA A 51 -1.77 7.35 -2.64
N ASP A 52 -0.79 7.43 -3.55
CA ASP A 52 0.40 6.58 -3.53
C ASP A 52 1.36 6.94 -2.38
N GLY A 53 2.45 6.20 -2.25
CA GLY A 53 3.48 6.46 -1.22
C GLY A 53 4.16 7.83 -1.32
N HIS A 54 3.94 8.58 -2.40
CA HIS A 54 4.47 9.92 -2.65
C HIS A 54 3.40 11.02 -2.51
N GLY A 55 2.19 10.66 -2.09
CA GLY A 55 1.08 11.59 -1.91
C GLY A 55 0.38 12.02 -3.21
N ARG A 56 0.55 11.28 -4.31
CA ARG A 56 -0.13 11.54 -5.57
C ARG A 56 -1.35 10.64 -5.69
N LEU A 57 -2.51 11.23 -6.01
CA LEU A 57 -3.72 10.46 -6.24
C LEU A 57 -3.60 9.56 -7.47
N GLN A 58 -4.08 8.34 -7.32
CA GLN A 58 -4.19 7.32 -8.36
C GLN A 58 -5.65 6.87 -8.45
N PHE A 59 -6.12 6.58 -9.66
CA PHE A 59 -7.42 5.97 -9.85
C PHE A 59 -7.42 4.53 -9.31
N MET A 60 -8.47 4.19 -8.57
CA MET A 60 -8.60 2.86 -7.98
C MET A 60 -9.88 2.14 -8.40
N ALA A 61 -11.03 2.80 -8.32
CA ALA A 61 -12.32 2.20 -8.65
C ALA A 61 -13.31 3.24 -9.18
N ALA A 62 -14.27 2.80 -9.99
CA ALA A 62 -15.45 3.56 -10.38
C ALA A 62 -16.63 2.62 -10.57
N SER A 63 -17.84 3.14 -10.41
CA SER A 63 -19.09 2.40 -10.65
C SER A 63 -19.32 2.10 -12.13
N ASP A 64 -18.73 2.86 -13.05
CA ASP A 64 -18.87 2.73 -14.49
C ASP A 64 -17.66 3.30 -15.26
N GLU A 65 -17.58 2.95 -16.55
CA GLU A 65 -16.45 3.34 -17.42
C GLU A 65 -16.39 4.85 -17.71
N GLN A 66 -17.54 5.53 -17.81
CA GLN A 66 -17.59 6.97 -18.05
C GLN A 66 -16.98 7.75 -16.87
N THR A 67 -17.31 7.33 -15.67
CA THR A 67 -16.77 7.87 -14.43
C THR A 67 -15.28 7.59 -14.31
N ARG A 68 -14.82 6.40 -14.68
CA ARG A 68 -13.39 6.08 -14.75
C ARG A 68 -12.63 7.07 -15.63
N LEU A 69 -13.12 7.36 -16.82
CA LEU A 69 -12.49 8.31 -17.74
C LEU A 69 -12.49 9.75 -17.17
N LEU A 70 -13.55 10.15 -16.48
CA LEU A 70 -13.64 11.46 -15.84
C LEU A 70 -12.65 11.59 -14.69
N GLU A 71 -12.46 10.55 -13.90
CA GLU A 71 -11.47 10.52 -12.82
C GLU A 71 -10.04 10.63 -13.35
N LEU A 72 -9.71 9.90 -14.42
CA LEU A 72 -8.42 10.00 -15.08
C LEU A 72 -8.19 11.39 -15.66
N PHE A 73 -9.23 12.01 -16.21
CA PHE A 73 -9.14 13.39 -16.74
C PHE A 73 -8.85 14.40 -15.62
N GLN A 74 -9.52 14.31 -14.45
CA GLN A 74 -9.25 15.22 -13.34
C GLN A 74 -7.81 15.07 -12.82
N LEU A 75 -7.28 13.85 -12.74
CA LEU A 75 -5.89 13.61 -12.40
C LEU A 75 -4.91 14.22 -13.40
N GLN A 76 -5.18 14.06 -14.70
CA GLN A 76 -4.36 14.63 -15.76
C GLN A 76 -4.35 16.17 -15.74
N GLN A 77 -5.50 16.79 -15.45
CA GLN A 77 -5.62 18.24 -15.37
C GLN A 77 -5.15 18.83 -14.04
N HIS A 78 -4.84 18.01 -13.05
CA HIS A 78 -4.46 18.39 -11.69
C HIS A 78 -5.49 19.33 -11.03
N GLN A 79 -6.77 19.15 -11.34
CA GLN A 79 -7.86 19.94 -10.79
C GLN A 79 -9.15 19.12 -10.73
N GLY A 80 -9.98 19.41 -9.76
CA GLY A 80 -11.27 18.75 -9.57
C GLY A 80 -11.62 18.58 -8.10
N PRO A 81 -12.85 18.12 -7.84
CA PRO A 81 -13.37 18.03 -6.47
C PRO A 81 -12.58 17.03 -5.61
N CYS A 82 -12.14 15.91 -6.18
CA CYS A 82 -11.38 14.92 -5.46
C CYS A 82 -10.02 15.43 -4.99
N LEU A 83 -9.29 16.15 -5.87
CA LEU A 83 -8.02 16.74 -5.52
C LEU A 83 -8.19 17.81 -4.43
N GLU A 84 -9.26 18.58 -4.50
CA GLU A 84 -9.55 19.60 -3.49
C GLU A 84 -9.88 18.96 -2.14
N ALA A 85 -10.79 17.97 -2.10
CA ALA A 85 -11.15 17.25 -0.88
C ALA A 85 -9.93 16.53 -0.27
N PHE A 86 -9.09 15.92 -1.11
CA PHE A 86 -7.85 15.28 -0.68
C PHE A 86 -6.85 16.28 -0.07
N THR A 87 -6.65 17.43 -0.73
CA THR A 87 -5.66 18.43 -0.30
C THR A 87 -6.07 19.17 0.95
N THR A 88 -7.37 19.51 1.05
CA THR A 88 -7.90 20.30 2.19
C THR A 88 -8.35 19.43 3.35
N GLY A 89 -8.66 18.16 3.12
CA GLY A 89 -9.31 17.27 4.09
C GLY A 89 -10.76 17.66 4.40
N ILE A 90 -11.33 18.58 3.60
CA ILE A 90 -12.70 19.11 3.79
C ILE A 90 -13.59 18.54 2.67
N PRO A 91 -14.76 17.98 2.99
CA PRO A 91 -15.69 17.52 1.97
C PRO A 91 -16.13 18.65 1.03
N VAL A 92 -16.17 18.35 -0.27
CA VAL A 92 -16.86 19.18 -1.27
C VAL A 92 -18.27 18.62 -1.39
N VAL A 93 -19.28 19.38 -1.06
CA VAL A 93 -20.67 18.93 -1.08
C VAL A 93 -21.52 19.86 -1.94
N ASN A 94 -22.45 19.29 -2.70
CA ASN A 94 -23.44 20.01 -3.50
C ASN A 94 -22.83 21.04 -4.49
N ALA A 95 -21.71 20.73 -5.12
CA ALA A 95 -21.14 21.60 -6.13
C ALA A 95 -21.90 21.48 -7.46
N ASP A 96 -22.58 22.57 -7.89
CA ASP A 96 -23.22 22.67 -9.20
C ASP A 96 -22.16 22.83 -10.30
N LEU A 97 -21.99 21.79 -11.13
CA LEU A 97 -20.99 21.75 -12.18
C LEU A 97 -21.18 22.84 -13.26
N ARG A 98 -22.41 23.36 -13.43
CA ARG A 98 -22.68 24.48 -14.35
C ARG A 98 -22.05 25.80 -13.89
N GLN A 99 -21.85 25.95 -12.57
CA GLN A 99 -21.32 27.15 -11.95
C GLN A 99 -19.87 26.94 -11.45
N ALA A 100 -19.35 25.72 -11.55
CA ALA A 100 -18.05 25.35 -10.99
C ALA A 100 -16.85 25.64 -11.90
N SER A 101 -17.06 26.17 -13.12
CA SER A 101 -15.97 26.52 -14.03
C SER A 101 -14.93 27.52 -13.46
N PRO A 102 -15.27 28.50 -12.63
CA PRO A 102 -14.25 29.34 -11.98
C PRO A 102 -13.37 28.57 -11.00
N ARG A 103 -13.92 27.50 -10.38
CA ARG A 103 -13.23 26.65 -9.39
C ARG A 103 -12.40 25.56 -10.08
N TRP A 104 -12.96 24.91 -11.11
CA TRP A 104 -12.33 23.83 -11.87
C TRP A 104 -12.50 24.05 -13.38
N PRO A 105 -11.69 24.94 -14.01
CA PRO A 105 -11.93 25.41 -15.38
C PRO A 105 -11.91 24.35 -16.47
N ALA A 106 -11.11 23.29 -16.32
CA ALA A 106 -11.09 22.18 -17.26
C ALA A 106 -12.07 21.07 -16.86
N PHE A 107 -12.14 20.73 -15.56
CA PHE A 107 -12.94 19.61 -15.07
C PHE A 107 -14.44 19.85 -15.17
N ALA A 108 -14.95 20.99 -14.66
CA ALA A 108 -16.37 21.23 -14.57
C ALA A 108 -17.08 21.24 -15.95
N PRO A 109 -16.55 21.92 -17.00
CA PRO A 109 -17.15 21.84 -18.34
C PRO A 109 -17.07 20.44 -18.95
N HIS A 110 -16.04 19.66 -18.63
CA HIS A 110 -15.90 18.29 -19.12
C HIS A 110 -16.97 17.37 -18.49
N ALA A 111 -17.09 17.39 -17.18
CA ALA A 111 -18.11 16.62 -16.46
C ALA A 111 -19.53 17.03 -16.90
N ALA A 112 -19.79 18.32 -17.11
CA ALA A 112 -21.09 18.79 -17.58
C ALA A 112 -21.42 18.29 -19.01
N ARG A 113 -20.44 18.14 -19.91
CA ARG A 113 -20.65 17.54 -21.25
C ARG A 113 -21.00 16.04 -21.17
N LEU A 114 -20.51 15.35 -20.17
CA LEU A 114 -20.87 13.95 -19.90
C LEU A 114 -22.26 13.79 -19.26
N GLY A 115 -22.96 14.90 -18.99
CA GLY A 115 -24.32 14.91 -18.46
C GLY A 115 -24.40 15.16 -16.96
N PHE A 116 -23.28 15.12 -16.23
CA PHE A 116 -23.27 15.37 -14.80
C PHE A 116 -23.62 16.83 -14.49
N ARG A 117 -24.42 17.03 -13.42
CA ARG A 117 -24.89 18.35 -12.97
C ARG A 117 -24.39 18.72 -11.58
N SER A 118 -24.20 17.74 -10.73
CA SER A 118 -23.67 17.91 -9.38
C SER A 118 -22.50 16.97 -9.11
N VAL A 119 -21.64 17.37 -8.19
CA VAL A 119 -20.56 16.54 -7.70
C VAL A 119 -20.34 16.78 -6.21
N HIS A 120 -20.01 15.69 -5.54
CA HIS A 120 -19.59 15.69 -4.14
C HIS A 120 -18.27 14.93 -4.07
N ALA A 121 -17.35 15.37 -3.21
CA ALA A 121 -16.11 14.66 -2.95
C ALA A 121 -15.91 14.52 -1.44
N ILE A 122 -15.87 13.30 -0.97
CA ILE A 122 -15.74 12.96 0.45
C ILE A 122 -14.32 12.44 0.68
N PRO A 123 -13.51 13.08 1.55
CA PRO A 123 -12.16 12.63 1.81
C PRO A 123 -12.16 11.31 2.58
N LEU A 124 -11.35 10.37 2.12
CA LEU A 124 -11.01 9.15 2.83
C LEU A 124 -9.96 9.49 3.87
N ARG A 125 -10.36 9.63 5.13
CA ARG A 125 -9.47 10.12 6.18
C ARG A 125 -9.59 9.32 7.47
N LEU A 126 -8.46 9.16 8.15
CA LEU A 126 -8.43 8.71 9.53
C LEU A 126 -7.69 9.75 10.37
N ARG A 127 -8.42 10.42 11.30
CA ARG A 127 -7.92 11.53 12.12
C ARG A 127 -7.39 12.67 11.24
N HIS A 128 -6.06 12.85 11.17
CA HIS A 128 -5.40 13.92 10.39
C HIS A 128 -4.83 13.45 9.06
N ARG A 129 -4.88 12.13 8.78
CA ARG A 129 -4.32 11.55 7.56
C ARG A 129 -5.42 11.36 6.53
N VAL A 130 -5.34 12.09 5.44
CA VAL A 130 -6.15 11.85 4.24
C VAL A 130 -5.38 10.89 3.35
N ILE A 131 -6.02 9.81 2.92
CA ILE A 131 -5.42 8.76 2.07
C ILE A 131 -6.03 8.73 0.68
N GLY A 132 -7.09 9.48 0.42
CA GLY A 132 -7.78 9.52 -0.85
C GLY A 132 -9.06 10.33 -0.79
N ALA A 133 -9.91 10.17 -1.79
CA ALA A 133 -11.25 10.74 -1.80
C ALA A 133 -12.20 9.91 -2.65
N LEU A 134 -13.49 9.98 -2.30
CA LEU A 134 -14.61 9.37 -3.01
C LEU A 134 -15.40 10.49 -3.69
N ASN A 135 -15.55 10.44 -5.01
CA ASN A 135 -16.40 11.33 -5.79
C ASN A 135 -17.76 10.70 -6.04
N LEU A 136 -18.82 11.49 -5.89
CA LEU A 136 -20.19 11.12 -6.24
C LEU A 136 -20.73 12.11 -7.28
N PHE A 137 -21.26 11.61 -8.37
CA PHE A 137 -21.72 12.41 -9.51
C PHE A 137 -23.23 12.26 -9.69
N GLY A 138 -23.95 13.38 -9.71
CA GLY A 138 -25.39 13.44 -9.94
C GLY A 138 -25.72 13.96 -11.34
N MET A 139 -26.81 13.42 -11.93
CA MET A 139 -27.37 13.89 -13.23
C MET A 139 -28.29 15.10 -13.05
N ASP A 140 -28.65 15.43 -11.85
CA ASP A 140 -29.45 16.62 -11.50
C ASP A 140 -28.67 17.56 -10.56
N THR A 141 -29.28 18.68 -10.22
CA THR A 141 -28.73 19.64 -9.23
C THR A 141 -29.33 19.41 -7.84
N GLY A 142 -30.11 18.34 -7.65
CA GLY A 142 -30.57 17.88 -6.36
C GLY A 142 -29.34 17.50 -5.54
N GLY A 143 -29.14 18.17 -4.40
CA GLY A 143 -28.02 17.89 -3.54
C GLY A 143 -28.25 16.65 -2.70
N LEU A 144 -27.17 16.05 -2.23
CA LEU A 144 -27.22 15.12 -1.10
C LEU A 144 -27.76 15.87 0.12
N ASP A 145 -28.67 15.27 0.84
CA ASP A 145 -29.09 15.81 2.12
C ASP A 145 -28.03 15.52 3.21
N PRO A 146 -28.09 16.15 4.38
CA PRO A 146 -27.11 15.94 5.43
C PRO A 146 -27.01 14.48 5.92
N ASP A 147 -28.09 13.72 5.87
CA ASP A 147 -28.12 12.32 6.28
C ASP A 147 -27.38 11.44 5.24
N ASP A 148 -27.60 11.69 3.95
CA ASP A 148 -26.88 11.02 2.87
C ASP A 148 -25.36 11.31 2.95
N VAL A 149 -24.99 12.56 3.20
CA VAL A 149 -23.57 12.93 3.40
C VAL A 149 -22.97 12.20 4.59
N ALA A 150 -23.72 12.08 5.69
CA ALA A 150 -23.27 11.35 6.88
C ALA A 150 -23.07 9.84 6.59
N VAL A 151 -23.97 9.24 5.82
CA VAL A 151 -23.89 7.83 5.38
C VAL A 151 -22.64 7.61 4.53
N VAL A 152 -22.41 8.44 3.52
CA VAL A 152 -21.23 8.32 2.67
C VAL A 152 -19.93 8.57 3.44
N GLN A 153 -19.93 9.53 4.36
CA GLN A 153 -18.75 9.76 5.22
C GLN A 153 -18.48 8.54 6.10
N ALA A 154 -19.51 7.92 6.69
CA ALA A 154 -19.33 6.71 7.48
C ALA A 154 -18.78 5.55 6.63
N LEU A 155 -19.27 5.40 5.39
CA LEU A 155 -18.76 4.41 4.45
C LEU A 155 -17.29 4.68 4.08
N ALA A 156 -16.95 5.93 3.80
CA ALA A 156 -15.58 6.37 3.51
C ALA A 156 -14.64 6.12 4.70
N ASP A 157 -15.12 6.35 5.94
CA ASP A 157 -14.35 6.12 7.16
C ASP A 157 -14.08 4.61 7.38
N VAL A 158 -15.09 3.74 7.18
CA VAL A 158 -14.92 2.28 7.27
C VAL A 158 -13.95 1.79 6.19
N ALA A 159 -14.13 2.25 4.93
CA ALA A 159 -13.20 1.92 3.86
C ALA A 159 -11.77 2.36 4.17
N THR A 160 -11.60 3.55 4.75
CA THR A 160 -10.30 4.06 5.17
C THR A 160 -9.65 3.20 6.25
N ILE A 161 -10.44 2.76 7.25
CA ILE A 161 -9.94 1.88 8.33
C ILE A 161 -9.48 0.56 7.75
N GLY A 162 -10.29 -0.08 6.89
CA GLY A 162 -9.94 -1.34 6.23
C GLY A 162 -8.67 -1.24 5.41
N LEU A 163 -8.54 -0.21 4.58
CA LEU A 163 -7.35 0.04 3.77
C LEU A 163 -6.08 0.24 4.60
N LEU A 164 -6.17 0.98 5.71
CA LEU A 164 -5.03 1.22 6.58
C LEU A 164 -4.65 -0.03 7.38
N GLN A 165 -5.63 -0.84 7.77
CA GLN A 165 -5.41 -2.11 8.44
C GLN A 165 -4.69 -3.09 7.51
N GLU A 166 -5.14 -3.24 6.27
CA GLU A 166 -4.51 -4.09 5.26
C GLU A 166 -3.06 -3.66 4.98
N GLN A 167 -2.82 -2.36 4.80
CA GLN A 167 -1.47 -1.83 4.66
C GLN A 167 -0.56 -2.13 5.86
N ALA A 168 -1.12 -2.14 7.07
CA ALA A 168 -0.36 -2.44 8.28
C ALA A 168 -0.02 -3.93 8.37
N ILE A 169 -0.97 -4.82 8.04
CA ILE A 169 -0.77 -6.28 8.00
C ILE A 169 0.32 -6.61 6.97
N HIS A 170 0.16 -6.15 5.73
CA HIS A 170 1.13 -6.43 4.67
C HIS A 170 2.56 -5.94 5.01
N ARG A 171 2.69 -4.76 5.63
CA ARG A 171 4.00 -4.28 6.09
C ARG A 171 4.59 -5.16 7.19
N ALA A 172 3.77 -5.65 8.11
CA ALA A 172 4.21 -6.53 9.18
C ALA A 172 4.66 -7.89 8.64
N GLU A 173 3.97 -8.44 7.65
CA GLU A 173 4.33 -9.68 6.97
C GLU A 173 5.68 -9.55 6.26
N VAL A 174 5.88 -8.53 5.43
CA VAL A 174 7.14 -8.27 4.74
C VAL A 174 8.29 -8.11 5.74
N LEU A 175 8.08 -7.38 6.83
CA LEU A 175 9.10 -7.23 7.89
C LEU A 175 9.40 -8.56 8.57
N THR A 176 8.39 -9.37 8.85
CA THR A 176 8.54 -10.69 9.47
C THR A 176 9.34 -11.62 8.57
N GLU A 177 9.04 -11.68 7.27
CA GLU A 177 9.80 -12.45 6.30
C GLU A 177 11.27 -12.03 6.23
N GLN A 178 11.52 -10.70 6.21
CA GLN A 178 12.89 -10.15 6.19
C GLN A 178 13.65 -10.52 7.46
N LEU A 179 13.03 -10.40 8.63
CA LEU A 179 13.65 -10.77 9.91
C LEU A 179 13.92 -12.27 9.98
N GLN A 180 12.96 -13.10 9.57
CA GLN A 180 13.14 -14.56 9.54
C GLN A 180 14.26 -14.96 8.58
N GLY A 181 14.33 -14.35 7.40
CA GLY A 181 15.41 -14.54 6.44
C GLY A 181 16.77 -14.16 7.02
N ALA A 182 16.86 -13.03 7.75
CA ALA A 182 18.08 -12.60 8.41
C ALA A 182 18.51 -13.57 9.53
N LEU A 183 17.57 -14.05 10.35
CA LEU A 183 17.84 -15.04 11.40
C LEU A 183 18.33 -16.36 10.81
N ASN A 184 17.67 -16.88 9.79
CA ASN A 184 18.07 -18.11 9.12
C ASN A 184 19.47 -17.96 8.49
N SER A 185 19.75 -16.82 7.85
CA SER A 185 21.08 -16.51 7.31
C SER A 185 22.14 -16.49 8.39
N ARG A 186 21.86 -15.92 9.57
CA ARG A 186 22.77 -15.90 10.70
C ARG A 186 23.09 -17.31 11.18
N VAL A 187 22.09 -18.17 11.34
CA VAL A 187 22.30 -19.56 11.76
C VAL A 187 23.21 -20.30 10.78
N VAL A 188 22.96 -20.18 9.48
CA VAL A 188 23.77 -20.79 8.44
C VAL A 188 25.21 -20.29 8.43
N ILE A 189 25.41 -18.97 8.60
CA ILE A 189 26.74 -18.37 8.69
C ILE A 189 27.48 -18.88 9.92
N GLU A 190 26.84 -18.97 11.10
CA GLU A 190 27.47 -19.50 12.31
C GLU A 190 27.87 -20.98 12.14
N GLN A 191 26.99 -21.79 11.55
CA GLN A 191 27.29 -23.19 11.25
C GLN A 191 28.44 -23.31 10.24
N GLY A 192 28.45 -22.52 9.16
CA GLY A 192 29.51 -22.47 8.16
C GLY A 192 30.86 -22.04 8.75
N LYS A 193 30.86 -21.07 9.64
CA LYS A 193 32.05 -20.68 10.44
C LYS A 193 32.59 -21.84 11.25
N GLY A 194 31.69 -22.55 11.97
CA GLY A 194 32.07 -23.73 12.77
C GLY A 194 32.65 -24.86 11.93
N ALA A 195 32.02 -25.15 10.78
CA ALA A 195 32.50 -26.15 9.84
C ALA A 195 33.88 -25.81 9.28
N LEU A 196 34.07 -24.57 8.83
CA LEU A 196 35.34 -24.10 8.29
C LEU A 196 36.44 -24.07 9.35
N ALA A 197 36.13 -23.61 10.57
CA ALA A 197 37.05 -23.58 11.71
C ALA A 197 37.58 -24.98 12.02
N ARG A 198 36.69 -25.98 12.03
CA ARG A 198 37.06 -27.38 12.27
C ARG A 198 37.89 -27.95 11.12
N ALA A 199 37.49 -27.69 9.87
CA ALA A 199 38.18 -28.23 8.69
C ALA A 199 39.63 -27.73 8.58
N HIS A 200 39.87 -26.47 8.99
CA HIS A 200 41.20 -25.81 8.88
C HIS A 200 41.97 -25.68 10.20
N GLY A 201 41.42 -26.15 11.33
CA GLY A 201 42.11 -26.04 12.64
C GLY A 201 42.29 -24.58 13.09
N ILE A 202 41.43 -23.67 12.70
CA ILE A 202 41.46 -22.23 13.02
C ILE A 202 40.36 -21.83 14.00
N ASN A 203 40.50 -20.65 14.62
CA ASN A 203 39.42 -20.14 15.45
C ASN A 203 38.23 -19.65 14.60
N VAL A 204 37.05 -19.48 15.23
CA VAL A 204 35.78 -19.14 14.57
C VAL A 204 35.83 -17.73 13.96
N ASP A 205 36.57 -16.80 14.57
CA ASP A 205 36.72 -15.42 14.06
C ASP A 205 37.57 -15.40 12.79
N ALA A 206 38.65 -16.16 12.74
CA ALA A 206 39.47 -16.34 11.54
C ALA A 206 38.66 -16.99 10.42
N ALA A 207 37.84 -18.00 10.74
CA ALA A 207 36.93 -18.63 9.77
C ALA A 207 35.91 -17.63 9.22
N PHE A 208 35.38 -16.73 10.03
CA PHE A 208 34.48 -15.68 9.55
C PHE A 208 35.15 -14.70 8.60
N ILE A 209 36.37 -14.27 8.91
CA ILE A 209 37.18 -13.39 8.05
C ILE A 209 37.39 -14.04 6.68
N LEU A 210 37.71 -15.33 6.65
CA LEU A 210 37.92 -16.10 5.42
C LEU A 210 36.61 -16.18 4.58
N LEU A 211 35.49 -16.57 5.20
CA LEU A 211 34.19 -16.61 4.54
C LEU A 211 33.80 -15.27 3.93
N ARG A 212 33.96 -14.19 4.71
CA ARG A 212 33.62 -12.83 4.27
C ARG A 212 34.51 -12.35 3.14
N SER A 213 35.82 -12.60 3.22
CA SER A 213 36.76 -12.23 2.17
C SER A 213 36.47 -12.98 0.86
N TYR A 214 36.18 -14.28 0.96
CA TYR A 214 35.79 -15.08 -0.21
C TYR A 214 34.52 -14.54 -0.84
N ALA A 215 33.47 -14.31 -0.05
CA ALA A 215 32.19 -13.78 -0.52
C ALA A 215 32.36 -12.46 -1.30
N ARG A 216 33.17 -11.53 -0.75
CA ARG A 216 33.45 -10.23 -1.39
C ARG A 216 34.26 -10.38 -2.68
N ASN A 217 35.31 -11.21 -2.67
CA ASN A 217 36.21 -11.38 -3.82
C ASN A 217 35.51 -12.07 -5.01
N HIS A 218 34.49 -12.89 -4.74
CA HIS A 218 33.72 -13.62 -5.75
C HIS A 218 32.33 -13.02 -6.00
N ASN A 219 32.03 -11.84 -5.44
CA ASN A 219 30.71 -11.18 -5.56
C ASN A 219 29.53 -12.12 -5.23
N ARG A 220 29.66 -12.90 -4.16
CA ARG A 220 28.64 -13.83 -3.66
C ARG A 220 28.10 -13.35 -2.32
N LYS A 221 26.85 -13.72 -2.01
CA LYS A 221 26.31 -13.47 -0.67
C LYS A 221 27.03 -14.36 0.34
N LEU A 222 27.29 -13.82 1.53
CA LEU A 222 27.98 -14.53 2.62
C LEU A 222 27.24 -15.82 3.02
N VAL A 223 25.91 -15.79 3.03
CA VAL A 223 25.07 -16.94 3.36
C VAL A 223 25.20 -18.05 2.31
N ASP A 224 25.31 -17.71 1.01
CA ASP A 224 25.47 -18.70 -0.06
C ASP A 224 26.84 -19.39 0.03
N VAL A 225 27.86 -18.65 0.41
CA VAL A 225 29.19 -19.22 0.67
C VAL A 225 29.17 -20.13 1.89
N ALA A 226 28.50 -19.73 2.96
CA ALA A 226 28.35 -20.55 4.17
C ALA A 226 27.58 -21.86 3.87
N HIS A 227 26.51 -21.78 3.08
CA HIS A 227 25.79 -22.98 2.60
C HIS A 227 26.69 -23.91 1.78
N ALA A 228 27.49 -23.38 0.87
CA ALA A 228 28.42 -24.18 0.07
C ALA A 228 29.44 -24.91 0.96
N VAL A 229 30.00 -24.22 1.97
CA VAL A 229 30.91 -24.82 2.95
C VAL A 229 30.24 -25.91 3.79
N LEU A 230 28.97 -25.75 4.13
CA LEU A 230 28.22 -26.76 4.88
C LEU A 230 27.89 -28.00 4.04
N ALA A 231 27.58 -27.80 2.77
CA ALA A 231 27.30 -28.90 1.83
C ALA A 231 28.57 -29.71 1.51
N ASP A 232 29.67 -29.02 1.19
CA ASP A 232 30.96 -29.58 0.93
C ASP A 232 32.07 -28.52 1.10
N PRO A 233 32.89 -28.61 2.17
CA PRO A 233 34.01 -27.67 2.38
C PRO A 233 34.99 -27.62 1.21
N ALA A 234 35.11 -28.69 0.39
CA ALA A 234 35.97 -28.72 -0.78
C ALA A 234 35.38 -27.99 -1.99
N SER A 235 34.07 -27.70 -1.98
CA SER A 235 33.39 -26.94 -3.07
C SER A 235 33.81 -25.47 -3.14
N VAL A 236 34.61 -25.00 -2.19
CA VAL A 236 35.12 -23.64 -2.12
C VAL A 236 36.68 -23.68 -2.11
N PRO A 237 37.33 -23.97 -3.25
CA PRO A 237 38.73 -24.35 -3.31
C PRO A 237 39.72 -23.32 -2.77
N ASP A 238 39.40 -22.02 -2.92
CA ASP A 238 40.25 -20.94 -2.44
C ASP A 238 40.20 -20.75 -0.92
N LEU A 239 39.12 -21.14 -0.28
CA LEU A 239 39.04 -21.25 1.18
C LEU A 239 39.86 -22.40 1.72
N ALA A 240 39.96 -23.51 0.96
CA ALA A 240 40.75 -24.68 1.33
C ALA A 240 42.29 -24.46 1.26
N ARG A 241 42.71 -23.48 0.47
CA ARG A 241 44.16 -23.17 0.27
C ARG A 241 44.72 -22.12 1.20
N HIS A 242 43.87 -21.41 1.94
CA HIS A 242 44.32 -20.33 2.86
C HIS A 242 44.75 -20.95 4.18
N GLN A 243 46.04 -21.28 4.29
CA GLN A 243 46.64 -21.50 5.63
C GLN A 243 46.74 -20.14 6.30
N PRO A 244 46.05 -19.90 7.42
CA PRO A 244 46.27 -18.66 8.19
C PRO A 244 47.70 -18.67 8.72
N GLN A 245 48.41 -17.58 8.52
CA GLN A 245 49.65 -17.35 9.29
C GLN A 245 49.30 -17.47 10.78
N PRO A 246 50.05 -18.26 11.57
CA PRO A 246 49.84 -18.32 13.00
C PRO A 246 49.91 -16.92 13.58
N LEU A 247 48.90 -16.53 14.32
CA LEU A 247 48.87 -15.26 15.06
C LEU A 247 50.21 -15.15 15.84
N ALA A 248 51.00 -14.12 15.53
CA ALA A 248 52.18 -13.80 16.29
C ALA A 248 51.83 -13.75 17.78
N ASN A 249 52.56 -14.50 18.57
CA ASN A 249 52.37 -14.63 20.03
C ASN A 249 52.33 -13.22 20.65
N VAL A 250 51.28 -12.89 21.37
CA VAL A 250 51.08 -11.60 22.10
C VAL A 250 52.12 -11.43 23.22
N ALA A 251 53.14 -12.27 23.27
CA ALA A 251 54.21 -12.25 24.28
C ALA A 251 55.35 -11.27 23.99
N ASP A 252 55.38 -10.63 22.82
CA ASP A 252 56.48 -9.70 22.43
C ASP A 252 56.00 -8.25 22.26
N TRP A 253 55.30 -7.71 23.25
CA TRP A 253 55.15 -6.26 23.37
C TRP A 253 56.00 -5.80 24.56
N PRO A 254 56.91 -4.80 24.32
CA PRO A 254 57.78 -4.28 25.32
C PRO A 254 57.06 -3.50 26.42
#